data_dde9e906159aafa86e0a89093bf94ffe
#
_entry.id   dde9e906159aafa86e0a89093bf94ffe
#
_cell.length_a   1.000
_cell.length_b   1.000
_cell.length_c   1.000
_cell.angle_alpha   90.00
_cell.angle_beta   90.00
_cell.angle_gamma   90.00
#
_symmetry.space_group_name_H-M   'P 1'
#
loop_
_entity.id
_entity.type
_entity.pdbx_description
1 polymer ?
#
loop_
_entity_poly.entity_id
_entity_poly.type
_entity_poly.pdbx_seq_one_letter_code
_entity_poly.pdbx_strand_id
1 'polypeptide(L)'
;MFNSFHGETANDIWKQAFQAVKLSDIIESRCGNTRELLHTTLSINNPRQKWVTCKSPPISIGYALAELIWILQGCDDSQTINYWNPVLPKFAGNYKSYPGAYGQRIMYRYGFNQLERVYETLMNHPESRQAVMLIWDPQTDLPQLNGIPNNEDIPCNICSMIKIRKGKLEWTQVMRSNDLVLGLPYNLVQFTSMQEILASWLNVDVGSYNHISDSLHIYTEKESFVGIQTMECYNTDSLRIKKEDFNQIIQSIYNVMETLSHTNVQQYELLKFSELDLGYEAYNNILKIICAYSAYSNHFTDVQNEIIKCCTNKVYVLMWTNWLQSKTRR
;
A
#
# COMPACT_ATOMS: atom_id res chain seq x y z
N MET A 1 -18.58 -12.28 -17.36
CA MET A 1 -18.36 -10.96 -18.03
C MET A 1 -17.24 -10.26 -17.28
N PHE A 2 -16.35 -9.52 -17.94
CA PHE A 2 -15.31 -8.72 -17.26
C PHE A 2 -15.88 -7.35 -16.89
N ASN A 3 -15.57 -6.89 -15.68
CA ASN A 3 -15.86 -5.54 -15.21
C ASN A 3 -14.61 -4.70 -15.42
N SER A 4 -14.73 -3.51 -16.03
CA SER A 4 -13.58 -2.62 -16.28
C SER A 4 -13.90 -1.20 -15.88
N PHE A 5 -13.04 -0.61 -15.06
CA PHE A 5 -13.15 0.75 -14.57
C PHE A 5 -11.86 1.51 -14.91
N HIS A 6 -11.99 2.70 -15.48
CA HIS A 6 -10.89 3.51 -15.94
C HIS A 6 -10.99 4.93 -15.40
N GLY A 7 -9.85 5.53 -15.06
CA GLY A 7 -9.79 6.89 -14.59
C GLY A 7 -8.37 7.47 -14.58
N GLU A 8 -8.28 8.76 -14.37
CA GLU A 8 -7.00 9.45 -14.21
C GLU A 8 -6.37 9.16 -12.84
N THR A 9 -7.18 8.96 -11.81
CA THR A 9 -6.78 8.86 -10.42
C THR A 9 -7.33 7.62 -9.72
N ALA A 10 -6.75 7.29 -8.56
CA ALA A 10 -7.29 6.24 -7.68
C ALA A 10 -8.72 6.55 -7.20
N ASN A 11 -9.05 7.83 -7.01
CA ASN A 11 -10.40 8.26 -6.67
C ASN A 11 -11.43 7.88 -7.73
N ASP A 12 -11.09 8.08 -9.02
CA ASP A 12 -12.02 7.84 -10.12
C ASP A 12 -12.40 6.37 -10.21
N ILE A 13 -11.39 5.50 -10.21
CA ILE A 13 -11.63 4.06 -10.30
C ILE A 13 -12.31 3.50 -9.06
N TRP A 14 -11.94 4.00 -7.87
CA TRP A 14 -12.53 3.53 -6.61
C TRP A 14 -14.02 3.89 -6.53
N LYS A 15 -14.41 5.13 -6.92
CA LYS A 15 -15.82 5.56 -6.95
C LYS A 15 -16.65 4.69 -7.89
N GLN A 16 -16.17 4.46 -9.11
CA GLN A 16 -16.84 3.62 -10.10
C GLN A 16 -17.04 2.18 -9.59
N ALA A 17 -15.96 1.57 -9.09
CA ALA A 17 -15.98 0.23 -8.55
C ALA A 17 -16.89 0.12 -7.33
N PHE A 18 -16.87 1.09 -6.41
CA PHE A 18 -17.73 1.11 -5.24
C PHE A 18 -19.21 1.15 -5.59
N GLN A 19 -19.60 1.99 -6.57
CA GLN A 19 -20.99 2.05 -7.05
C GLN A 19 -21.42 0.73 -7.69
N ALA A 20 -20.53 0.12 -8.48
CA ALA A 20 -20.85 -1.15 -9.16
C ALA A 20 -20.96 -2.33 -8.17
N VAL A 21 -20.03 -2.43 -7.21
CA VAL A 21 -20.06 -3.49 -6.18
C VAL A 21 -21.30 -3.38 -5.32
N LYS A 22 -21.76 -2.17 -4.97
CA LYS A 22 -23.01 -1.98 -4.21
C LYS A 22 -24.25 -2.49 -4.90
N LEU A 23 -24.24 -2.60 -6.21
CA LEU A 23 -25.36 -3.10 -7.03
C LEU A 23 -25.24 -4.59 -7.37
N SER A 24 -24.11 -5.24 -6.99
CA SER A 24 -23.90 -6.65 -7.25
C SER A 24 -24.65 -7.54 -6.25
N ASP A 25 -24.74 -8.84 -6.60
CA ASP A 25 -25.38 -9.83 -5.76
C ASP A 25 -24.64 -10.05 -4.45
N ILE A 26 -25.39 -10.46 -3.42
CA ILE A 26 -24.81 -10.90 -2.15
C ILE A 26 -24.44 -12.38 -2.28
N ILE A 27 -23.19 -12.69 -1.92
CA ILE A 27 -22.62 -14.03 -1.95
C ILE A 27 -22.14 -14.39 -0.57
N GLU A 28 -22.39 -15.63 -0.15
CA GLU A 28 -21.84 -16.17 1.09
C GLU A 28 -20.33 -16.43 0.91
N SER A 29 -19.53 -15.97 1.85
CA SER A 29 -18.09 -16.24 1.89
C SER A 29 -17.70 -16.84 3.24
N ARG A 30 -16.49 -17.39 3.31
CA ARG A 30 -15.96 -17.98 4.56
C ARG A 30 -15.98 -17.02 5.76
N CYS A 31 -15.82 -15.72 5.50
CA CYS A 31 -15.72 -14.69 6.53
C CYS A 31 -16.98 -13.82 6.64
N GLY A 32 -18.12 -14.27 6.11
CA GLY A 32 -19.39 -13.54 6.12
C GLY A 32 -19.86 -13.17 4.71
N ASN A 33 -21.05 -12.58 4.61
CA ASN A 33 -21.66 -12.21 3.34
C ASN A 33 -20.93 -11.03 2.71
N THR A 34 -20.71 -11.11 1.40
CA THR A 34 -20.07 -10.06 0.59
C THR A 34 -20.93 -9.71 -0.61
N ARG A 35 -20.85 -8.46 -1.06
CA ARG A 35 -21.17 -8.08 -2.43
C ARG A 35 -19.91 -8.23 -3.26
N GLU A 36 -19.98 -8.85 -4.41
CA GLU A 36 -18.82 -9.26 -5.17
C GLU A 36 -18.98 -8.98 -6.67
N LEU A 37 -17.88 -8.54 -7.29
CA LEU A 37 -17.70 -8.52 -8.74
C LEU A 37 -16.51 -9.40 -9.10
N LEU A 38 -16.74 -10.41 -9.93
CA LEU A 38 -15.70 -11.27 -10.46
C LEU A 38 -14.98 -10.60 -11.64
N HIS A 39 -13.71 -10.98 -11.83
CA HIS A 39 -12.89 -10.59 -13.00
C HIS A 39 -12.88 -9.09 -13.26
N THR A 40 -12.54 -8.33 -12.24
CA THR A 40 -12.53 -6.86 -12.26
C THR A 40 -11.16 -6.31 -12.62
N THR A 41 -11.13 -5.36 -13.55
CA THR A 41 -9.94 -4.59 -13.94
C THR A 41 -10.13 -3.13 -13.59
N LEU A 42 -9.14 -2.54 -12.94
CA LEU A 42 -9.08 -1.14 -12.55
C LEU A 42 -7.84 -0.51 -13.19
N SER A 43 -8.00 0.54 -14.01
CA SER A 43 -6.88 1.18 -14.73
C SER A 43 -6.75 2.65 -14.35
N ILE A 44 -5.55 3.06 -13.94
CA ILE A 44 -5.20 4.43 -13.57
C ILE A 44 -4.20 4.99 -14.59
N ASN A 45 -4.54 6.09 -15.26
CA ASN A 45 -3.65 6.74 -16.23
C ASN A 45 -2.52 7.51 -15.53
N ASN A 46 -2.80 8.15 -14.39
CA ASN A 46 -1.81 8.86 -13.59
C ASN A 46 -1.64 8.21 -12.21
N PRO A 47 -0.85 7.12 -12.08
CA PRO A 47 -0.72 6.38 -10.82
C PRO A 47 0.04 7.14 -9.72
N ARG A 48 0.61 8.32 -10.00
CA ARG A 48 1.08 9.22 -8.94
C ARG A 48 -0.08 9.78 -8.10
N GLN A 49 -1.32 9.80 -8.64
CA GLN A 49 -2.55 10.12 -7.93
C GLN A 49 -3.17 8.87 -7.30
N LYS A 50 -2.39 8.20 -6.45
CA LYS A 50 -2.63 6.88 -5.85
C LYS A 50 -3.56 6.88 -4.65
N TRP A 51 -3.92 8.05 -4.12
CA TRP A 51 -4.63 8.18 -2.86
C TRP A 51 -6.15 8.19 -3.04
N VAL A 52 -6.83 7.24 -2.41
CA VAL A 52 -8.30 7.20 -2.35
C VAL A 52 -8.76 8.16 -1.24
N THR A 53 -8.81 9.44 -1.54
CA THR A 53 -9.22 10.51 -0.60
C THR A 53 -10.74 10.63 -0.49
N CYS A 54 -11.48 10.15 -1.47
CA CYS A 54 -12.94 10.24 -1.52
C CYS A 54 -13.66 9.21 -0.65
N LYS A 55 -12.96 8.22 -0.10
CA LYS A 55 -13.54 7.19 0.76
C LYS A 55 -13.82 7.74 2.17
N SER A 56 -15.01 7.47 2.72
CA SER A 56 -15.38 7.74 4.10
C SER A 56 -15.82 6.45 4.80
N PRO A 57 -15.26 6.08 5.98
CA PRO A 57 -14.14 6.73 6.66
C PRO A 57 -12.83 6.58 5.85
N PRO A 58 -11.89 7.53 5.98
CA PRO A 58 -10.62 7.50 5.25
C PRO A 58 -9.73 6.35 5.73
N ILE A 59 -8.76 5.96 4.89
CA ILE A 59 -7.69 5.04 5.31
C ILE A 59 -6.73 5.74 6.30
N SER A 60 -6.00 4.94 7.07
CA SER A 60 -4.89 5.46 7.88
C SER A 60 -3.70 5.74 7.00
N ILE A 61 -3.36 7.02 6.80
CA ILE A 61 -2.17 7.39 6.03
C ILE A 61 -0.88 6.95 6.74
N GLY A 62 -0.86 7.00 8.08
CA GLY A 62 0.29 6.51 8.86
C GLY A 62 0.55 5.04 8.58
N TYR A 63 -0.48 4.20 8.63
CA TYR A 63 -0.33 2.78 8.29
C TYR A 63 0.04 2.57 6.83
N ALA A 64 -0.59 3.27 5.89
CA ALA A 64 -0.30 3.10 4.46
C ALA A 64 1.17 3.36 4.11
N LEU A 65 1.76 4.40 4.71
CA LEU A 65 3.16 4.75 4.48
C LEU A 65 4.12 3.84 5.25
N ALA A 66 3.77 3.46 6.49
CA ALA A 66 4.56 2.49 7.24
C ALA A 66 4.59 1.11 6.55
N GLU A 67 3.46 0.64 6.06
CA GLU A 67 3.37 -0.62 5.31
C GLU A 67 4.17 -0.56 4.00
N LEU A 68 4.14 0.57 3.29
CA LEU A 68 4.97 0.78 2.11
C LEU A 68 6.46 0.63 2.43
N ILE A 69 6.95 1.29 3.49
CA ILE A 69 8.37 1.19 3.89
C ILE A 69 8.71 -0.23 4.35
N TRP A 70 7.83 -0.88 5.11
CA TRP A 70 7.99 -2.27 5.56
C TRP A 70 8.11 -3.25 4.38
N ILE A 71 7.30 -3.06 3.32
CA ILE A 71 7.39 -3.84 2.08
C ILE A 71 8.69 -3.54 1.34
N LEU A 72 9.05 -2.26 1.17
CA LEU A 72 10.27 -1.85 0.46
C LEU A 72 11.56 -2.26 1.19
N GLN A 73 11.50 -2.48 2.49
CA GLN A 73 12.59 -3.05 3.29
C GLN A 73 12.67 -4.59 3.18
N GLY A 74 11.63 -5.24 2.67
CA GLY A 74 11.56 -6.70 2.59
C GLY A 74 11.28 -7.39 3.92
N CYS A 75 10.66 -6.68 4.85
CA CYS A 75 10.38 -7.19 6.20
C CYS A 75 9.14 -8.07 6.25
N ASP A 76 9.10 -8.93 7.29
CA ASP A 76 7.97 -9.76 7.68
C ASP A 76 7.66 -9.65 9.18
N ASP A 77 8.45 -8.88 9.93
CA ASP A 77 8.25 -8.67 11.36
C ASP A 77 6.89 -8.06 11.68
N SER A 78 6.13 -8.75 12.51
CA SER A 78 4.77 -8.35 12.86
C SER A 78 4.73 -7.23 13.91
N GLN A 79 5.70 -7.18 14.82
CA GLN A 79 5.69 -6.19 15.89
C GLN A 79 5.78 -4.78 15.32
N THR A 80 6.69 -4.56 14.38
CA THR A 80 6.85 -3.26 13.72
C THR A 80 5.56 -2.84 13.03
N ILE A 81 5.00 -3.68 12.15
CA ILE A 81 3.84 -3.26 11.35
C ILE A 81 2.56 -3.15 12.17
N ASN A 82 2.36 -3.97 13.21
CA ASN A 82 1.20 -3.94 14.09
C ASN A 82 1.12 -2.65 14.91
N TYR A 83 2.24 -1.98 15.14
CA TYR A 83 2.25 -0.67 15.80
C TYR A 83 1.41 0.37 15.03
N TRP A 84 1.47 0.37 13.69
CA TRP A 84 0.67 1.26 12.84
C TRP A 84 -0.73 0.71 12.53
N ASN A 85 -0.95 -0.61 12.72
CA ASN A 85 -2.27 -1.22 12.53
C ASN A 85 -2.53 -2.30 13.60
N PRO A 86 -2.93 -1.91 14.83
CA PRO A 86 -3.17 -2.86 15.93
C PRO A 86 -4.27 -3.89 15.66
N VAL A 87 -5.08 -3.70 14.61
CA VAL A 87 -6.12 -4.66 14.23
C VAL A 87 -5.65 -5.67 13.17
N LEU A 88 -4.45 -5.53 12.63
CA LEU A 88 -3.89 -6.42 11.62
C LEU A 88 -3.88 -7.90 12.07
N PRO A 89 -3.52 -8.24 13.32
CA PRO A 89 -3.56 -9.62 13.80
C PRO A 89 -4.93 -10.31 13.71
N LYS A 90 -6.03 -9.55 13.67
CA LYS A 90 -7.39 -10.11 13.48
C LYS A 90 -7.61 -10.68 12.06
N PHE A 91 -6.79 -10.25 11.09
CA PHE A 91 -6.89 -10.67 9.70
C PHE A 91 -5.76 -11.59 9.29
N ALA A 92 -4.55 -11.32 9.78
CA ALA A 92 -3.33 -12.04 9.42
C ALA A 92 -2.90 -13.08 10.48
N GLY A 93 -3.59 -13.17 11.62
CA GLY A 93 -3.23 -14.06 12.73
C GLY A 93 -2.11 -13.49 13.63
N ASN A 94 -1.83 -14.21 14.72
CA ASN A 94 -0.83 -13.82 15.71
C ASN A 94 0.52 -14.52 15.42
N TYR A 95 1.27 -13.99 14.48
CA TYR A 95 2.61 -14.48 14.12
C TYR A 95 3.68 -13.49 14.57
N LYS A 96 4.91 -13.99 14.82
CA LYS A 96 6.09 -13.10 14.99
C LYS A 96 6.57 -12.56 13.65
N SER A 97 6.48 -13.38 12.60
CA SER A 97 6.74 -13.03 11.21
C SER A 97 5.52 -13.40 10.38
N TYR A 98 5.02 -12.47 9.57
CA TYR A 98 3.88 -12.71 8.71
C TYR A 98 4.25 -13.55 7.49
N PRO A 99 3.72 -14.79 7.34
CA PRO A 99 4.05 -15.66 6.21
C PRO A 99 3.68 -15.07 4.84
N GLY A 100 2.64 -14.23 4.80
CA GLY A 100 2.14 -13.56 3.61
C GLY A 100 2.80 -12.22 3.28
N ALA A 101 3.81 -11.79 4.03
CA ALA A 101 4.48 -10.50 3.87
C ALA A 101 5.01 -10.28 2.45
N TYR A 102 4.43 -9.31 1.71
CA TYR A 102 4.75 -9.08 0.30
C TYR A 102 6.22 -8.71 0.07
N GLY A 103 6.79 -7.85 0.93
CA GLY A 103 8.18 -7.43 0.82
C GLY A 103 9.15 -8.59 0.94
N GLN A 104 8.98 -9.44 1.97
CA GLN A 104 9.79 -10.63 2.18
C GLN A 104 9.70 -11.61 0.99
N ARG A 105 8.48 -11.77 0.44
CA ARG A 105 8.26 -12.64 -0.72
C ARG A 105 8.90 -12.10 -2.00
N ILE A 106 8.86 -10.80 -2.20
CA ILE A 106 9.52 -10.15 -3.35
C ILE A 106 11.04 -10.24 -3.23
N MET A 107 11.60 -10.02 -2.04
CA MET A 107 13.04 -9.84 -1.89
C MET A 107 13.80 -11.11 -1.50
N TYR A 108 13.17 -12.05 -0.78
CA TYR A 108 13.93 -13.15 -0.18
C TYR A 108 13.36 -14.54 -0.43
N ARG A 109 12.04 -14.68 -0.64
CA ARG A 109 11.35 -15.98 -0.70
C ARG A 109 11.98 -16.98 -1.66
N TYR A 110 12.46 -16.50 -2.80
CA TYR A 110 13.02 -17.35 -3.87
C TYR A 110 14.55 -17.34 -3.91
N GLY A 111 15.21 -16.87 -2.85
CA GLY A 111 16.69 -16.83 -2.77
C GLY A 111 17.32 -15.68 -3.56
N PHE A 112 16.53 -14.77 -4.11
CA PHE A 112 16.99 -13.57 -4.80
C PHE A 112 15.94 -12.46 -4.73
N ASN A 113 16.41 -11.20 -4.87
CA ASN A 113 15.52 -10.04 -4.93
C ASN A 113 14.88 -9.93 -6.33
N GLN A 114 13.57 -10.17 -6.42
CA GLN A 114 12.83 -10.13 -7.67
C GLN A 114 12.76 -8.70 -8.25
N LEU A 115 12.65 -7.66 -7.40
CA LEU A 115 12.61 -6.26 -7.86
C LEU A 115 13.93 -5.86 -8.53
N GLU A 116 15.08 -6.26 -7.94
CA GLU A 116 16.41 -6.08 -8.55
C GLU A 116 16.52 -6.86 -9.87
N ARG A 117 16.03 -8.10 -9.90
CA ARG A 117 16.06 -8.91 -11.11
C ARG A 117 15.22 -8.32 -12.24
N VAL A 118 14.04 -7.74 -11.91
CA VAL A 118 13.19 -7.01 -12.86
C VAL A 118 13.91 -5.76 -13.38
N TYR A 119 14.55 -4.99 -12.48
CA TYR A 119 15.36 -3.84 -12.88
C TYR A 119 16.45 -4.24 -13.87
N GLU A 120 17.29 -5.22 -13.54
CA GLU A 120 18.36 -5.71 -14.44
C GLU A 120 17.81 -6.23 -15.78
N THR A 121 16.68 -6.93 -15.75
CA THR A 121 16.04 -7.42 -16.97
C THR A 121 15.63 -6.28 -17.89
N LEU A 122 14.99 -5.24 -17.36
CA LEU A 122 14.48 -4.12 -18.16
C LEU A 122 15.58 -3.12 -18.54
N MET A 123 16.66 -3.03 -17.77
CA MET A 123 17.84 -2.25 -18.14
C MET A 123 18.56 -2.86 -19.38
N ASN A 124 18.74 -4.18 -19.38
CA ASN A 124 19.44 -4.86 -20.48
C ASN A 124 18.51 -5.18 -21.67
N HIS A 125 17.23 -5.37 -21.43
CA HIS A 125 16.22 -5.75 -22.41
C HIS A 125 14.90 -4.98 -22.19
N PRO A 126 14.84 -3.68 -22.59
CA PRO A 126 13.67 -2.83 -22.34
C PRO A 126 12.35 -3.34 -22.97
N GLU A 127 12.46 -4.11 -24.06
CA GLU A 127 11.33 -4.74 -24.75
C GLU A 127 10.81 -6.02 -24.07
N SER A 128 11.49 -6.53 -23.04
CA SER A 128 11.19 -7.81 -22.38
C SER A 128 9.73 -7.93 -21.95
N ARG A 129 9.20 -9.15 -22.04
CA ARG A 129 7.89 -9.57 -21.52
C ARG A 129 8.01 -10.48 -20.31
N GLN A 130 9.25 -10.73 -19.84
CA GLN A 130 9.56 -11.68 -18.75
C GLN A 130 9.76 -11.03 -17.39
N ALA A 131 9.59 -9.69 -17.29
CA ALA A 131 9.68 -8.97 -16.02
C ALA A 131 8.41 -9.22 -15.19
N VAL A 132 8.43 -10.31 -14.42
CA VAL A 132 7.34 -10.77 -13.56
C VAL A 132 7.88 -11.00 -12.16
N MET A 133 7.16 -10.50 -11.15
CA MET A 133 7.42 -10.79 -9.73
C MET A 133 6.26 -11.63 -9.18
N LEU A 134 6.58 -12.70 -8.47
CA LEU A 134 5.60 -13.57 -7.82
C LEU A 134 5.53 -13.27 -6.33
N ILE A 135 4.31 -13.18 -5.81
CA ILE A 135 4.02 -13.08 -4.37
C ILE A 135 3.39 -14.38 -3.90
N TRP A 136 2.44 -14.92 -4.66
CA TRP A 136 1.81 -16.20 -4.40
C TRP A 136 2.80 -17.36 -4.58
N ASP A 137 2.85 -18.23 -3.58
CA ASP A 137 3.65 -19.46 -3.61
C ASP A 137 2.72 -20.67 -3.43
N PRO A 138 2.45 -21.46 -4.47
CA PRO A 138 1.50 -22.57 -4.40
C PRO A 138 1.92 -23.66 -3.40
N GLN A 139 3.18 -23.76 -3.03
CA GLN A 139 3.64 -24.75 -2.05
C GLN A 139 3.14 -24.45 -0.63
N THR A 140 2.94 -23.15 -0.31
CA THR A 140 2.57 -22.71 1.03
C THR A 140 1.18 -22.09 1.10
N ASP A 141 0.66 -21.56 0.00
CA ASP A 141 -0.55 -20.74 -0.02
C ASP A 141 -1.79 -21.50 -0.49
N LEU A 142 -1.62 -22.59 -1.26
CA LEU A 142 -2.73 -23.47 -1.55
C LEU A 142 -3.17 -24.19 -0.27
N PRO A 143 -4.48 -24.31 -0.02
CA PRO A 143 -5.00 -25.11 1.06
C PRO A 143 -4.53 -26.58 0.98
N GLN A 144 -4.52 -27.27 2.10
CA GLN A 144 -4.31 -28.71 2.16
C GLN A 144 -5.41 -29.48 1.42
N LEU A 145 -5.24 -30.77 1.17
CA LEU A 145 -6.19 -31.61 0.44
C LEU A 145 -7.62 -31.62 1.04
N ASN A 146 -7.75 -31.31 2.32
CA ASN A 146 -9.03 -31.17 3.01
C ASN A 146 -9.63 -29.76 2.92
N GLY A 147 -9.00 -28.83 2.17
CA GLY A 147 -9.43 -27.44 2.02
C GLY A 147 -9.08 -26.53 3.18
N ILE A 148 -8.34 -27.02 4.21
CA ILE A 148 -7.91 -26.21 5.35
C ILE A 148 -6.69 -25.35 4.94
N PRO A 149 -6.71 -24.02 5.14
CA PRO A 149 -5.54 -23.18 4.89
C PRO A 149 -4.33 -23.59 5.75
N ASN A 150 -3.13 -23.50 5.18
CA ASN A 150 -1.89 -23.80 5.90
C ASN A 150 -1.58 -22.79 7.03
N ASN A 151 -2.04 -21.55 6.85
CA ASN A 151 -1.93 -20.47 7.84
C ASN A 151 -3.07 -19.46 7.63
N GLU A 152 -3.19 -18.47 8.50
CA GLU A 152 -4.21 -17.42 8.41
C GLU A 152 -3.80 -16.30 7.44
N ASP A 153 -2.49 -16.03 7.36
CA ASP A 153 -1.92 -14.96 6.52
C ASP A 153 -1.56 -15.50 5.12
N ILE A 154 -2.58 -15.67 4.30
CA ILE A 154 -2.43 -16.08 2.90
C ILE A 154 -2.50 -14.85 2.00
N PRO A 155 -1.46 -14.53 1.20
CA PRO A 155 -1.46 -13.34 0.35
C PRO A 155 -2.64 -13.32 -0.62
N CYS A 156 -3.26 -12.16 -0.74
CA CYS A 156 -4.25 -11.90 -1.78
C CYS A 156 -3.59 -11.56 -3.13
N ASN A 157 -2.38 -11.04 -3.09
CA ASN A 157 -1.58 -10.77 -4.28
C ASN A 157 -1.02 -12.05 -4.91
N ILE A 158 -1.10 -12.13 -6.24
CA ILE A 158 -0.52 -13.23 -7.03
C ILE A 158 0.81 -12.80 -7.62
N CYS A 159 0.79 -11.81 -8.51
CA CYS A 159 1.98 -11.36 -9.23
C CYS A 159 1.87 -9.92 -9.71
N SER A 160 3.04 -9.35 -10.02
CA SER A 160 3.18 -8.12 -10.78
C SER A 160 3.81 -8.42 -12.14
N MET A 161 3.27 -7.85 -13.22
CA MET A 161 3.84 -7.91 -14.57
C MET A 161 4.23 -6.50 -15.02
N ILE A 162 5.50 -6.31 -15.33
CA ILE A 162 6.08 -5.00 -15.59
C ILE A 162 6.64 -4.95 -17.02
N LYS A 163 6.46 -3.83 -17.71
CA LYS A 163 6.94 -3.62 -19.08
C LYS A 163 7.30 -2.16 -19.31
N ILE A 164 8.29 -1.93 -20.17
CA ILE A 164 8.51 -0.60 -20.75
C ILE A 164 7.85 -0.57 -22.13
N ARG A 165 6.96 0.43 -22.34
CA ARG A 165 6.33 0.66 -23.65
C ARG A 165 6.28 2.16 -23.93
N LYS A 166 6.75 2.56 -25.10
CA LYS A 166 6.80 3.98 -25.51
C LYS A 166 7.49 4.90 -24.48
N GLY A 167 8.58 4.42 -23.86
CA GLY A 167 9.32 5.17 -22.84
C GLY A 167 8.64 5.29 -21.48
N LYS A 168 7.59 4.49 -21.22
CA LYS A 168 6.85 4.47 -19.95
C LYS A 168 6.86 3.10 -19.31
N LEU A 169 6.93 3.05 -17.98
CA LEU A 169 6.85 1.82 -17.20
C LEU A 169 5.38 1.48 -16.92
N GLU A 170 4.87 0.49 -17.61
CA GLU A 170 3.53 -0.08 -17.42
C GLU A 170 3.58 -1.16 -16.31
N TRP A 171 2.59 -1.15 -15.41
CA TRP A 171 2.48 -2.11 -14.33
C TRP A 171 1.11 -2.76 -14.31
N THR A 172 1.06 -4.08 -14.23
CA THR A 172 -0.17 -4.85 -14.01
C THR A 172 -0.02 -5.67 -12.75
N GLN A 173 -0.89 -5.41 -11.77
CA GLN A 173 -0.99 -6.16 -10.53
C GLN A 173 -2.16 -7.14 -10.61
N VAL A 174 -1.94 -8.39 -10.19
CA VAL A 174 -2.96 -9.44 -10.19
C VAL A 174 -3.20 -9.93 -8.77
N MET A 175 -4.47 -9.90 -8.36
CA MET A 175 -4.94 -10.37 -7.06
C MET A 175 -6.04 -11.41 -7.21
N ARG A 176 -6.00 -12.49 -6.39
CA ARG A 176 -7.07 -13.51 -6.32
C ARG A 176 -8.32 -12.99 -5.63
N SER A 177 -8.15 -12.06 -4.70
CA SER A 177 -9.23 -11.50 -3.87
C SER A 177 -8.82 -10.12 -3.38
N ASN A 178 -9.75 -9.17 -3.37
CA ASN A 178 -9.46 -7.82 -2.89
C ASN A 178 -10.68 -7.17 -2.23
N ASP A 179 -10.54 -6.80 -0.96
CA ASP A 179 -11.54 -5.97 -0.28
C ASP A 179 -11.43 -4.53 -0.79
N LEU A 180 -12.51 -4.05 -1.41
CA LEU A 180 -12.61 -2.71 -2.01
C LEU A 180 -12.42 -1.58 -0.98
N VAL A 181 -12.75 -1.84 0.28
CA VAL A 181 -12.79 -0.82 1.36
C VAL A 181 -11.54 -0.88 2.23
N LEU A 182 -11.12 -2.09 2.61
CA LEU A 182 -10.02 -2.30 3.56
C LEU A 182 -8.68 -2.61 2.88
N GLY A 183 -8.68 -3.24 1.71
CA GLY A 183 -7.47 -3.71 1.02
C GLY A 183 -7.07 -2.82 -0.16
N LEU A 184 -7.95 -2.67 -1.15
CA LEU A 184 -7.64 -1.98 -2.41
C LEU A 184 -6.97 -0.61 -2.24
N PRO A 185 -7.43 0.30 -1.34
CA PRO A 185 -6.79 1.61 -1.20
C PRO A 185 -5.31 1.53 -0.77
N TYR A 186 -4.95 0.56 0.06
CA TYR A 186 -3.56 0.34 0.47
C TYR A 186 -2.75 -0.31 -0.65
N ASN A 187 -3.31 -1.31 -1.35
CA ASN A 187 -2.63 -1.95 -2.48
C ASN A 187 -2.31 -0.95 -3.61
N LEU A 188 -3.21 0.01 -3.88
CA LEU A 188 -2.94 1.08 -4.83
C LEU A 188 -1.71 1.91 -4.41
N VAL A 189 -1.60 2.28 -3.13
CA VAL A 189 -0.42 3.00 -2.62
C VAL A 189 0.85 2.15 -2.76
N GLN A 190 0.81 0.88 -2.37
CA GLN A 190 1.97 -0.03 -2.38
C GLN A 190 2.55 -0.19 -3.79
N PHE A 191 1.73 -0.67 -4.73
CA PHE A 191 2.24 -1.07 -6.05
C PHE A 191 2.45 0.09 -7.01
N THR A 192 1.67 1.17 -6.94
CA THR A 192 1.97 2.38 -7.72
C THR A 192 3.21 3.11 -7.22
N SER A 193 3.52 3.02 -5.92
CA SER A 193 4.78 3.55 -5.38
C SER A 193 5.98 2.75 -5.86
N MET A 194 5.90 1.41 -5.87
CA MET A 194 6.94 0.57 -6.46
C MET A 194 7.12 0.83 -7.96
N GLN A 195 6.02 1.05 -8.69
CA GLN A 195 6.06 1.43 -10.10
C GLN A 195 6.83 2.75 -10.30
N GLU A 196 6.54 3.77 -9.50
CA GLU A 196 7.20 5.09 -9.59
C GLU A 196 8.70 5.00 -9.26
N ILE A 197 9.08 4.24 -8.23
CA ILE A 197 10.47 4.00 -7.83
C ILE A 197 11.22 3.26 -8.94
N LEU A 198 10.67 2.18 -9.44
CA LEU A 198 11.31 1.39 -10.51
C LEU A 198 11.43 2.18 -11.82
N ALA A 199 10.42 3.00 -12.17
CA ALA A 199 10.48 3.89 -13.32
C ALA A 199 11.63 4.91 -13.17
N SER A 200 11.85 5.41 -11.96
CA SER A 200 12.99 6.29 -11.65
C SER A 200 14.35 5.61 -11.86
N TRP A 201 14.50 4.37 -11.38
CA TRP A 201 15.73 3.62 -11.56
C TRP A 201 16.05 3.34 -13.03
N LEU A 202 15.01 3.08 -13.82
CA LEU A 202 15.13 2.82 -15.27
C LEU A 202 15.21 4.10 -16.12
N ASN A 203 15.12 5.26 -15.47
CA ASN A 203 15.08 6.58 -16.11
C ASN A 203 14.02 6.67 -17.23
N VAL A 204 12.82 6.14 -16.96
CA VAL A 204 11.64 6.23 -17.84
C VAL A 204 10.50 6.95 -17.14
N ASP A 205 9.46 7.33 -17.89
CA ASP A 205 8.25 7.87 -17.32
C ASP A 205 7.38 6.79 -16.68
N VAL A 206 6.52 7.19 -15.74
CA VAL A 206 5.51 6.32 -15.18
C VAL A 206 4.38 6.15 -16.21
N GLY A 207 4.07 4.92 -16.58
CA GLY A 207 2.96 4.56 -17.45
C GLY A 207 1.67 4.32 -16.65
N SER A 208 0.70 3.64 -17.28
CA SER A 208 -0.53 3.26 -16.61
C SER A 208 -0.28 2.18 -15.54
N TYR A 209 -1.11 2.22 -14.51
CA TYR A 209 -1.21 1.14 -13.54
C TYR A 209 -2.52 0.38 -13.76
N ASN A 210 -2.43 -0.93 -13.89
CA ASN A 210 -3.58 -1.81 -14.05
C ASN A 210 -3.66 -2.78 -12.87
N HIS A 211 -4.83 -2.88 -12.27
CA HIS A 211 -5.09 -3.76 -11.13
C HIS A 211 -6.19 -4.74 -11.50
N ILE A 212 -5.88 -6.02 -11.45
CA ILE A 212 -6.83 -7.11 -11.73
C ILE A 212 -7.17 -7.77 -10.40
N SER A 213 -8.45 -7.77 -10.04
CA SER A 213 -8.99 -8.51 -8.91
C SER A 213 -9.91 -9.59 -9.44
N ASP A 214 -9.59 -10.87 -9.23
CA ASP A 214 -10.46 -11.97 -9.62
C ASP A 214 -11.79 -11.91 -8.86
N SER A 215 -11.72 -11.64 -7.55
CA SER A 215 -12.85 -11.30 -6.67
C SER A 215 -12.63 -9.91 -6.07
N LEU A 216 -13.40 -8.91 -6.49
CA LEU A 216 -13.46 -7.58 -5.86
C LEU A 216 -14.73 -7.50 -5.04
N HIS A 217 -14.62 -7.29 -3.72
CA HIS A 217 -15.76 -7.41 -2.83
C HIS A 217 -15.81 -6.36 -1.72
N ILE A 218 -16.99 -6.23 -1.09
CA ILE A 218 -17.23 -5.49 0.15
C ILE A 218 -18.05 -6.37 1.10
N TYR A 219 -17.68 -6.46 2.37
CA TYR A 219 -18.47 -7.13 3.39
C TYR A 219 -19.76 -6.36 3.67
N THR A 220 -20.91 -7.06 3.64
CA THR A 220 -22.24 -6.43 3.79
C THR A 220 -22.41 -5.74 5.13
N GLU A 221 -21.79 -6.26 6.20
CA GLU A 221 -21.78 -5.64 7.53
C GLU A 221 -21.09 -4.26 7.55
N LYS A 222 -20.18 -4.00 6.61
CA LYS A 222 -19.42 -2.74 6.51
C LYS A 222 -19.99 -1.78 5.46
N GLU A 223 -20.85 -2.25 4.59
CA GLU A 223 -21.39 -1.48 3.47
C GLU A 223 -22.09 -0.18 3.91
N SER A 224 -22.88 -0.23 4.98
CA SER A 224 -23.63 0.92 5.51
C SER A 224 -22.74 2.00 6.15
N PHE A 225 -21.52 1.65 6.54
CA PHE A 225 -20.57 2.55 7.17
C PHE A 225 -19.61 3.23 6.18
N VAL A 226 -19.70 2.88 4.89
CA VAL A 226 -18.81 3.39 3.85
C VAL A 226 -19.59 4.30 2.91
N GLY A 227 -19.00 5.46 2.64
CA GLY A 227 -19.57 6.45 1.75
C GLY A 227 -18.51 7.11 0.88
N ILE A 228 -19.00 7.93 -0.06
CA ILE A 228 -18.18 8.80 -0.90
C ILE A 228 -18.27 10.22 -0.34
N GLN A 229 -17.12 10.84 -0.16
CA GLN A 229 -17.03 12.28 0.16
C GLN A 229 -16.39 13.03 -1.00
N THR A 230 -16.76 14.30 -1.16
CA THR A 230 -16.16 15.13 -2.20
C THR A 230 -14.88 15.73 -1.64
N MET A 231 -13.73 15.36 -2.23
CA MET A 231 -12.45 15.94 -1.89
C MET A 231 -11.56 15.92 -3.13
N GLU A 232 -11.18 17.11 -3.57
CA GLU A 232 -10.21 17.29 -4.65
C GLU A 232 -8.89 17.78 -4.04
N CYS A 233 -7.92 16.89 -3.99
CA CYS A 233 -6.55 17.23 -3.64
C CYS A 233 -5.61 16.29 -4.40
N TYR A 234 -4.63 16.88 -5.04
CA TYR A 234 -3.67 16.14 -5.87
C TYR A 234 -2.36 15.95 -5.12
N ASN A 235 -1.80 14.76 -5.24
CA ASN A 235 -0.47 14.45 -4.72
C ASN A 235 0.59 15.21 -5.52
N THR A 236 1.42 15.97 -4.82
CA THR A 236 2.51 16.76 -5.40
C THR A 236 3.87 16.08 -5.25
N ASP A 237 4.00 15.12 -4.35
CA ASP A 237 5.26 14.41 -4.12
C ASP A 237 5.58 13.47 -5.27
N SER A 238 6.87 13.30 -5.48
CA SER A 238 7.43 12.29 -6.37
C SER A 238 8.32 11.35 -5.58
N LEU A 239 8.07 10.05 -5.71
CA LEU A 239 8.92 9.01 -5.12
C LEU A 239 10.14 8.67 -6.00
N ARG A 240 10.42 9.49 -7.02
CA ARG A 240 11.65 9.36 -7.82
C ARG A 240 12.87 9.45 -6.91
N ILE A 241 13.73 8.44 -7.02
CA ILE A 241 14.92 8.29 -6.22
C ILE A 241 16.00 7.63 -7.06
N LYS A 242 17.26 7.99 -6.87
CA LYS A 242 18.36 7.28 -7.48
C LYS A 242 18.48 5.89 -6.89
N LYS A 243 18.84 4.91 -7.74
CA LYS A 243 18.93 3.53 -7.29
C LYS A 243 20.01 3.35 -6.20
N GLU A 244 21.11 4.06 -6.31
CA GLU A 244 22.21 4.06 -5.33
C GLU A 244 21.80 4.58 -3.94
N ASP A 245 20.86 5.53 -3.86
CA ASP A 245 20.41 6.14 -2.60
C ASP A 245 19.27 5.34 -1.94
N PHE A 246 18.56 4.52 -2.72
CA PHE A 246 17.31 3.87 -2.30
C PHE A 246 17.44 3.06 -1.03
N ASN A 247 18.40 2.13 -1.00
CA ASN A 247 18.56 1.23 0.15
C ASN A 247 18.88 1.99 1.44
N GLN A 248 19.74 3.01 1.36
CA GLN A 248 20.10 3.82 2.51
C GLN A 248 18.90 4.61 3.05
N ILE A 249 18.09 5.19 2.17
CA ILE A 249 16.94 6.00 2.56
C ILE A 249 15.83 5.13 3.16
N ILE A 250 15.49 4.01 2.52
CA ILE A 250 14.50 3.08 3.05
C ILE A 250 14.93 2.51 4.40
N GLN A 251 16.20 2.11 4.53
CA GLN A 251 16.76 1.63 5.79
C GLN A 251 16.70 2.72 6.88
N SER A 252 16.99 3.98 6.54
CA SER A 252 16.94 5.08 7.52
C SER A 252 15.54 5.29 8.06
N ILE A 253 14.51 5.29 7.19
CA ILE A 253 13.11 5.40 7.62
C ILE A 253 12.70 4.17 8.43
N TYR A 254 13.09 2.98 7.98
CA TYR A 254 12.75 1.73 8.68
C TYR A 254 13.38 1.67 10.09
N ASN A 255 14.62 2.12 10.27
CA ASN A 255 15.27 2.19 11.58
C ASN A 255 14.50 3.11 12.54
N VAL A 256 13.95 4.21 12.04
CA VAL A 256 13.05 5.07 12.84
C VAL A 256 11.78 4.30 13.18
N MET A 257 11.15 3.63 12.22
CA MET A 257 9.95 2.82 12.47
C MET A 257 10.19 1.74 13.52
N GLU A 258 11.31 1.04 13.44
CA GLU A 258 11.71 0.01 14.38
C GLU A 258 11.90 0.60 15.78
N THR A 259 12.60 1.73 15.90
CA THR A 259 12.74 2.45 17.16
C THR A 259 11.39 2.84 17.75
N LEU A 260 10.50 3.44 16.94
CA LEU A 260 9.18 3.90 17.37
C LEU A 260 8.26 2.76 17.82
N SER A 261 8.38 1.57 17.25
CA SER A 261 7.54 0.41 17.55
C SER A 261 8.05 -0.44 18.71
N HIS A 262 9.33 -0.30 19.10
CA HIS A 262 9.96 -1.17 20.11
C HIS A 262 10.37 -0.42 21.40
N THR A 263 10.32 0.92 21.41
CA THR A 263 10.77 1.71 22.55
C THR A 263 9.74 2.74 23.00
N ASN A 264 9.86 3.18 24.25
CA ASN A 264 9.08 4.32 24.76
C ASN A 264 9.76 5.64 24.33
N VAL A 265 9.31 6.17 23.20
CA VAL A 265 9.88 7.37 22.58
C VAL A 265 9.46 8.64 23.31
N GLN A 266 10.39 9.58 23.48
CA GLN A 266 10.14 10.89 24.07
C GLN A 266 9.75 11.92 22.98
N GLN A 267 9.08 12.99 23.40
CA GLN A 267 8.61 14.05 22.50
C GLN A 267 9.74 14.67 21.65
N TYR A 268 10.88 14.96 22.27
CA TYR A 268 12.03 15.56 21.60
C TYR A 268 12.67 14.62 20.55
N GLU A 269 12.59 13.30 20.76
CA GLU A 269 13.09 12.32 19.80
C GLU A 269 12.22 12.27 18.54
N LEU A 270 10.89 12.36 18.71
CA LEU A 270 9.95 12.42 17.58
C LEU A 270 10.18 13.66 16.73
N LEU A 271 10.40 14.83 17.34
CA LEU A 271 10.75 16.04 16.61
C LEU A 271 12.07 15.86 15.86
N LYS A 272 13.11 15.39 16.54
CA LYS A 272 14.42 15.11 15.93
C LYS A 272 14.33 14.14 14.75
N PHE A 273 13.56 13.05 14.88
CA PHE A 273 13.38 12.11 13.78
C PHE A 273 12.61 12.73 12.60
N SER A 274 11.60 13.55 12.88
CA SER A 274 10.79 14.19 11.84
C SER A 274 11.55 15.27 11.04
N GLU A 275 12.65 15.78 11.60
CA GLU A 275 13.53 16.79 10.99
C GLU A 275 14.71 16.19 10.21
N LEU A 276 14.89 14.86 10.21
CA LEU A 276 15.92 14.22 9.42
C LEU A 276 15.74 14.55 7.94
N ASP A 277 16.79 15.11 7.33
CA ASP A 277 16.81 15.36 5.89
C ASP A 277 17.42 14.15 5.16
N LEU A 278 16.56 13.48 4.38
CA LEU A 278 16.93 12.32 3.57
C LEU A 278 17.35 12.72 2.14
N GLY A 279 17.43 14.04 1.85
CA GLY A 279 17.77 14.56 0.53
C GLY A 279 16.65 14.44 -0.52
N TYR A 280 15.47 13.92 -0.13
CA TYR A 280 14.31 13.73 -1.00
C TYR A 280 13.03 14.12 -0.26
N GLU A 281 12.36 15.18 -0.72
CA GLU A 281 11.20 15.78 -0.05
C GLU A 281 10.06 14.77 0.20
N ALA A 282 9.76 13.91 -0.78
CA ALA A 282 8.71 12.91 -0.64
C ALA A 282 9.00 11.93 0.52
N TYR A 283 10.26 11.52 0.70
CA TYR A 283 10.67 10.62 1.78
C TYR A 283 10.74 11.34 3.13
N ASN A 284 11.10 12.63 3.14
CA ASN A 284 10.99 13.48 4.32
C ASN A 284 9.51 13.62 4.77
N ASN A 285 8.57 13.77 3.83
CA ASN A 285 7.14 13.81 4.14
C ASN A 285 6.62 12.46 4.67
N ILE A 286 7.10 11.32 4.12
CA ILE A 286 6.78 9.98 4.65
C ILE A 286 7.23 9.88 6.11
N LEU A 287 8.46 10.27 6.40
CA LEU A 287 9.03 10.22 7.74
C LEU A 287 8.23 11.09 8.74
N LYS A 288 7.83 12.30 8.33
CA LYS A 288 6.97 13.17 9.13
C LYS A 288 5.64 12.50 9.49
N ILE A 289 4.97 11.85 8.54
CA ILE A 289 3.71 11.14 8.81
C ILE A 289 3.92 9.96 9.76
N ILE A 290 5.01 9.20 9.60
CA ILE A 290 5.40 8.11 10.50
C ILE A 290 5.60 8.64 11.93
N CYS A 291 6.38 9.71 12.10
CA CYS A 291 6.60 10.34 13.41
C CYS A 291 5.31 10.93 14.01
N ALA A 292 4.47 11.57 13.19
CA ALA A 292 3.19 12.11 13.64
C ALA A 292 2.22 11.01 14.11
N TYR A 293 2.23 9.84 13.46
CA TYR A 293 1.43 8.70 13.91
C TYR A 293 1.90 8.20 15.28
N SER A 294 3.21 8.12 15.51
CA SER A 294 3.77 7.76 16.81
C SER A 294 3.43 8.80 17.88
N ALA A 295 3.50 10.11 17.56
CA ALA A 295 3.06 11.16 18.45
C ALA A 295 1.57 11.04 18.84
N TYR A 296 0.71 10.72 17.87
CA TYR A 296 -0.70 10.43 18.10
C TYR A 296 -0.90 9.22 19.04
N SER A 297 -0.20 8.11 18.79
CA SER A 297 -0.31 6.88 19.57
C SER A 297 0.15 7.06 21.03
N ASN A 298 1.08 7.98 21.27
CA ASN A 298 1.60 8.33 22.60
C ASN A 298 0.88 9.56 23.21
N HIS A 299 -0.20 10.06 22.61
CA HIS A 299 -0.97 11.22 23.08
C HIS A 299 -0.19 12.54 23.15
N PHE A 300 0.87 12.71 22.34
CA PHE A 300 1.67 13.93 22.25
C PHE A 300 1.06 14.90 21.22
N THR A 301 -0.10 15.45 21.51
CA THR A 301 -0.92 16.23 20.56
C THR A 301 -0.18 17.44 19.98
N ASP A 302 0.59 18.19 20.82
CA ASP A 302 1.31 19.37 20.36
C ASP A 302 2.44 18.99 19.37
N VAL A 303 3.20 17.95 19.69
CA VAL A 303 4.26 17.40 18.82
C VAL A 303 3.67 16.91 17.50
N GLN A 304 2.57 16.16 17.56
CA GLN A 304 1.85 15.70 16.38
C GLN A 304 1.47 16.87 15.45
N ASN A 305 0.88 17.95 16.03
CA ASN A 305 0.46 19.11 15.27
C ASN A 305 1.65 19.88 14.68
N GLU A 306 2.74 19.98 15.40
CA GLU A 306 3.98 20.61 14.96
C GLU A 306 4.57 19.86 13.76
N ILE A 307 4.70 18.55 13.85
CA ILE A 307 5.23 17.70 12.76
C ILE A 307 4.35 17.82 11.50
N ILE A 308 3.01 17.75 11.66
CA ILE A 308 2.10 17.84 10.50
C ILE A 308 2.15 19.21 9.82
N LYS A 309 2.35 20.31 10.55
CA LYS A 309 2.54 21.64 9.96
C LYS A 309 3.79 21.73 9.07
N CYS A 310 4.80 20.92 9.34
CA CYS A 310 6.03 20.85 8.56
C CYS A 310 5.91 19.91 7.34
N CYS A 311 4.81 19.16 7.18
CA CYS A 311 4.57 18.32 6.02
C CYS A 311 4.12 19.16 4.83
N THR A 312 4.86 19.13 3.74
CA THR A 312 4.59 19.95 2.55
C THR A 312 3.58 19.31 1.61
N ASN A 313 3.34 18.00 1.72
CA ASN A 313 2.36 17.29 0.89
C ASN A 313 0.93 17.53 1.39
N LYS A 314 0.17 18.32 0.66
CA LYS A 314 -1.21 18.69 1.02
C LYS A 314 -2.15 17.49 1.10
N VAL A 315 -1.95 16.45 0.28
CA VAL A 315 -2.75 15.21 0.37
C VAL A 315 -2.50 14.50 1.68
N TYR A 316 -1.24 14.46 2.13
CA TYR A 316 -0.90 13.81 3.39
C TYR A 316 -1.54 14.54 4.59
N VAL A 317 -1.43 15.86 4.61
CA VAL A 317 -2.05 16.71 5.65
C VAL A 317 -3.57 16.53 5.65
N LEU A 318 -4.19 16.53 4.48
CA LEU A 318 -5.62 16.34 4.32
C LEU A 318 -6.10 14.97 4.82
N MET A 319 -5.44 13.88 4.37
CA MET A 319 -5.77 12.53 4.79
C MET A 319 -5.55 12.32 6.28
N TRP A 320 -4.48 12.89 6.83
CA TRP A 320 -4.21 12.89 8.26
C TRP A 320 -5.34 13.55 9.05
N THR A 321 -5.73 14.76 8.67
CA THR A 321 -6.78 15.52 9.32
C THR A 321 -8.11 14.77 9.32
N ASN A 322 -8.50 14.21 8.17
CA ASN A 322 -9.74 13.43 8.06
C ASN A 322 -9.71 12.14 8.86
N TRP A 323 -8.56 11.47 8.87
CA TRP A 323 -8.39 10.26 9.67
C TRP A 323 -8.53 10.56 11.16
N LEU A 324 -7.92 11.63 11.70
CA LEU A 324 -8.09 12.07 13.08
C LEU A 324 -9.56 12.36 13.40
N GLN A 325 -10.25 13.13 12.55
CA GLN A 325 -11.67 13.43 12.73
C GLN A 325 -12.54 12.16 12.76
N SER A 326 -12.17 11.14 12.00
CA SER A 326 -12.88 9.86 12.02
C SER A 326 -12.69 9.06 13.32
N LYS A 327 -11.61 9.34 14.08
CA LYS A 327 -11.37 8.72 15.40
C LYS A 327 -12.12 9.40 16.54
N THR A 328 -12.37 10.70 16.44
CA THR A 328 -13.10 11.46 17.46
C THR A 328 -14.62 11.32 17.36
N ARG A 329 -15.13 10.81 16.22
CA ARG A 329 -16.58 10.59 16.01
C ARG A 329 -17.05 9.18 16.42
N ARG A 330 -16.17 8.34 16.87
CA ARG A 330 -16.45 7.00 17.42
C ARG A 330 -16.39 6.99 18.93
#